data_8bd8f3ebb8ecf14320e31723ec57605b
#
_entry.id   8bd8f3ebb8ecf14320e31723ec57605b
#
_cell.length_a   1.000
_cell.length_b   1.000
_cell.length_c   1.000
_cell.angle_alpha   90.00
_cell.angle_beta   90.00
_cell.angle_gamma   90.00
#
_symmetry.space_group_name_H-M   'P 1'
#
loop_
_entity.id
_entity.type
_entity.pdbx_description
1 polymer ?
#
loop_
_entity_poly.entity_id
_entity_poly.type
_entity_poly.pdbx_seq_one_letter_code
_entity_poly.pdbx_strand_id
1 'polypeptide(L)'
;MLRTQPSALIPYWLFSIPWLLWTVVALGAGGCWFFLWLGGVEVWPWTLLFAVTMGLCACIAGVRSYSWKNPRLSLRKQPRLAAVVKDAARTAGFRRMPQIRISAFVWTGVARNWHGKPRLRIGLPLLLQLPENELRALLITELTRLKNGTFRTHLLVDLYADELLKPTPWQAEIVAAVREIRRADWLAGAELAGQEPVATFLRRFLVSVWAFDWLMARAPGTPADAYEAFVWKLRHDRLAERIAPNVWDWMRAHPAAAEDKAMDDLGWSDGPVPEPAGDPVVAEVPQRFVTRLLRGVDLETGGGFRLADVTREQWIDYWDELRSNVIVATAEVIGREARDDDVIALVREGRAAEIQWWHTRWPCPHPNRDVCALLPILQVKAWKLGYVAKHPYRQRELVGPDGHLIDVVELARDGGHMRDPDEDARRLAAESLAGGDATGWFEKLYAEAASGEAIVPWDSGTPHPLLVEWSQGSSGDGRRAMVVGCGLGDDAEYLAGLGYATTAFDVSESAVKGARTRFPDSAVDYSAADLLDLPGEWRGAFDLVVEIMTVQALPEDLHPAAIAAVRELVAPGGTLLVIASARDEGGPVYAPPWPLTPSEVAAFGEGGFTADIEEIGDGERRRWRAAFHRP
;
A
#
# COMPACT_ATOMS: atom_id res chain seq x y z
N MET A 1 17.84 -6.99 -1.96
CA MET A 1 17.99 -7.97 -0.85
C MET A 1 17.78 -7.29 0.49
N LEU A 2 16.55 -6.94 0.82
CA LEU A 2 16.19 -6.40 2.13
C LEU A 2 15.59 -7.53 2.98
N ARG A 3 16.46 -8.28 3.63
CA ARG A 3 16.05 -9.18 4.71
C ARG A 3 15.76 -8.33 5.94
N THR A 4 14.57 -7.77 6.05
CA THR A 4 14.04 -7.23 7.30
C THR A 4 13.57 -8.39 8.17
N GLN A 5 14.53 -9.14 8.72
CA GLN A 5 14.25 -9.97 9.89
C GLN A 5 14.15 -9.03 11.09
N PRO A 6 13.15 -9.15 11.98
CA PRO A 6 13.18 -8.44 13.27
C PRO A 6 14.46 -8.76 14.08
N SER A 7 15.07 -9.91 13.87
CA SER A 7 16.40 -10.27 14.35
C SER A 7 17.55 -9.59 13.59
N ALA A 8 17.34 -9.17 12.34
CA ALA A 8 18.32 -8.39 11.58
C ALA A 8 18.40 -6.92 12.04
N LEU A 9 17.44 -6.51 12.86
CA LEU A 9 17.42 -5.17 13.49
C LEU A 9 18.15 -5.14 14.84
N ILE A 10 18.57 -6.28 15.34
CA ILE A 10 19.62 -6.33 16.34
C ILE A 10 20.92 -6.20 15.54
N PRO A 11 21.66 -5.07 15.65
CA PRO A 11 22.82 -4.84 14.80
C PRO A 11 23.76 -6.05 14.88
N TYR A 12 24.10 -6.63 13.74
CA TYR A 12 25.03 -7.78 13.64
C TYR A 12 26.31 -7.58 14.43
N TRP A 13 26.75 -6.34 14.59
CA TRP A 13 27.91 -6.00 15.42
C TRP A 13 27.66 -6.19 16.93
N LEU A 14 26.41 -6.23 17.40
CA LEU A 14 26.09 -6.59 18.81
C LEU A 14 26.35 -8.07 19.07
N PHE A 15 26.23 -8.92 18.04
CA PHE A 15 26.65 -10.32 18.11
C PHE A 15 28.12 -10.50 17.74
N SER A 16 28.72 -9.63 16.91
CA SER A 16 30.13 -9.67 16.55
C SER A 16 31.04 -9.16 17.66
N ILE A 17 30.58 -8.22 18.50
CA ILE A 17 31.39 -7.73 19.65
C ILE A 17 31.68 -8.85 20.66
N PRO A 18 30.72 -9.69 21.11
CA PRO A 18 31.04 -10.86 21.92
C PRO A 18 32.01 -11.79 21.20
N TRP A 19 31.82 -12.08 19.94
CA TRP A 19 32.71 -12.96 19.16
C TRP A 19 34.10 -12.37 19.00
N LEU A 20 34.24 -11.07 18.72
CA LEU A 20 35.52 -10.38 18.63
C LEU A 20 36.23 -10.34 20.00
N LEU A 21 35.48 -10.06 21.08
CA LEU A 21 36.00 -10.12 22.45
C LEU A 21 36.39 -11.55 22.84
N TRP A 22 35.57 -12.54 22.49
CA TRP A 22 35.89 -13.95 22.68
C TRP A 22 37.13 -14.38 21.91
N THR A 23 37.29 -13.90 20.68
CA THR A 23 38.48 -14.18 19.86
C THR A 23 39.72 -13.57 20.48
N VAL A 24 39.65 -12.31 20.94
CA VAL A 24 40.76 -11.62 21.61
C VAL A 24 41.06 -12.29 22.97
N VAL A 25 40.04 -12.65 23.73
CA VAL A 25 40.20 -13.37 25.01
C VAL A 25 40.74 -14.78 24.80
N ALA A 26 40.28 -15.50 23.78
CA ALA A 26 40.77 -16.83 23.44
C ALA A 26 42.24 -16.80 22.97
N LEU A 27 42.60 -15.80 22.14
CA LEU A 27 43.98 -15.59 21.72
C LEU A 27 44.88 -15.16 22.87
N GLY A 28 44.41 -14.26 23.75
CA GLY A 28 45.13 -13.86 24.96
C GLY A 28 45.30 -14.98 25.96
N ALA A 29 44.20 -15.74 26.23
CA ALA A 29 44.22 -16.91 27.12
C ALA A 29 45.07 -18.05 26.53
N GLY A 30 44.98 -18.28 25.20
CA GLY A 30 45.81 -19.25 24.49
C GLY A 30 47.29 -18.91 24.53
N GLY A 31 47.63 -17.63 24.38
CA GLY A 31 48.99 -17.10 24.51
C GLY A 31 49.53 -17.27 25.96
N CYS A 32 48.74 -16.84 26.95
CA CYS A 32 49.07 -17.09 28.35
C CYS A 32 49.20 -18.58 28.71
N TRP A 33 48.26 -19.41 28.18
CA TRP A 33 48.28 -20.85 28.37
C TRP A 33 49.54 -21.49 27.75
N PHE A 34 49.94 -21.05 26.56
CA PHE A 34 51.16 -21.50 25.89
C PHE A 34 52.42 -21.13 26.65
N PHE A 35 52.52 -19.90 27.18
CA PHE A 35 53.66 -19.48 27.99
C PHE A 35 53.76 -20.15 29.36
N LEU A 36 52.61 -20.43 29.98
CA LEU A 36 52.56 -21.10 31.30
C LEU A 36 52.73 -22.62 31.18
N TRP A 37 52.28 -23.20 30.07
CA TRP A 37 52.57 -24.61 29.71
C TRP A 37 54.09 -24.82 29.50
N LEU A 38 54.75 -23.87 28.86
CA LEU A 38 56.22 -23.86 28.76
C LEU A 38 56.90 -23.74 30.12
N GLY A 39 56.22 -23.12 31.10
CA GLY A 39 56.72 -22.98 32.48
C GLY A 39 56.33 -24.11 33.44
N GLY A 40 55.61 -25.13 32.99
CA GLY A 40 55.20 -26.30 33.82
C GLY A 40 54.14 -26.02 34.89
N VAL A 41 53.37 -24.94 34.75
CA VAL A 41 52.32 -24.56 35.72
C VAL A 41 50.95 -25.07 35.30
N GLU A 42 50.20 -25.74 36.18
CA GLU A 42 48.78 -26.11 35.93
C GLU A 42 47.86 -24.88 36.03
N VAL A 43 47.46 -24.35 34.85
CA VAL A 43 46.72 -23.07 34.75
C VAL A 43 45.29 -23.22 34.29
N TRP A 44 44.82 -24.42 33.98
CA TRP A 44 43.49 -24.65 33.39
C TRP A 44 42.29 -24.19 34.27
N PRO A 45 42.32 -24.28 35.63
CA PRO A 45 41.19 -23.78 36.42
C PRO A 45 41.06 -22.26 36.37
N TRP A 46 42.18 -21.54 36.33
CA TRP A 46 42.19 -20.07 36.30
C TRP A 46 41.82 -19.52 34.93
N THR A 47 42.19 -20.18 33.85
CA THR A 47 41.78 -19.79 32.47
C THR A 47 40.30 -20.01 32.26
N LEU A 48 39.72 -21.10 32.79
CA LEU A 48 38.28 -21.33 32.75
C LEU A 48 37.51 -20.29 33.56
N LEU A 49 37.95 -19.97 34.76
CA LEU A 49 37.34 -18.94 35.61
C LEU A 49 37.42 -17.57 34.96
N PHE A 50 38.52 -17.21 34.33
CA PHE A 50 38.70 -15.97 33.60
C PHE A 50 37.77 -15.91 32.36
N ALA A 51 37.70 -16.97 31.58
CA ALA A 51 36.83 -17.05 30.40
C ALA A 51 35.33 -16.94 30.77
N VAL A 52 34.91 -17.63 31.85
CA VAL A 52 33.54 -17.55 32.39
C VAL A 52 33.23 -16.14 32.90
N THR A 53 34.17 -15.54 33.64
CA THR A 53 33.99 -14.18 34.20
C THR A 53 33.92 -13.12 33.08
N MET A 54 34.79 -13.21 32.09
CA MET A 54 34.78 -12.31 30.94
C MET A 54 33.55 -12.49 30.06
N GLY A 55 33.11 -13.76 29.86
CA GLY A 55 31.85 -14.04 29.17
C GLY A 55 30.65 -13.43 29.91
N LEU A 56 30.60 -13.57 31.22
CA LEU A 56 29.56 -12.97 32.04
C LEU A 56 29.61 -11.45 32.00
N CYS A 57 30.80 -10.84 32.05
CA CYS A 57 30.99 -9.41 31.92
C CYS A 57 30.58 -8.89 30.51
N ALA A 58 30.91 -9.63 29.46
CA ALA A 58 30.50 -9.29 28.08
C ALA A 58 28.97 -9.38 27.89
N CYS A 59 28.33 -10.42 28.43
CA CYS A 59 26.87 -10.55 28.47
C CYS A 59 26.21 -9.39 29.25
N ILE A 60 26.77 -9.07 30.44
CA ILE A 60 26.28 -7.94 31.26
C ILE A 60 26.49 -6.60 30.54
N ALA A 61 27.60 -6.40 29.85
CA ALA A 61 27.89 -5.21 29.09
C ALA A 61 27.00 -5.11 27.85
N GLY A 62 26.77 -6.23 27.15
CA GLY A 62 25.84 -6.31 26.00
C GLY A 62 24.42 -5.95 26.40
N VAL A 63 23.90 -6.58 27.44
CA VAL A 63 22.58 -6.28 28.02
C VAL A 63 22.48 -4.82 28.49
N ARG A 64 23.53 -4.25 29.06
CA ARG A 64 23.58 -2.85 29.49
C ARG A 64 23.62 -1.89 28.31
N SER A 65 24.40 -2.16 27.28
CA SER A 65 24.54 -1.25 26.13
C SER A 65 23.25 -1.15 25.31
N TYR A 66 22.50 -2.24 25.16
CA TYR A 66 21.24 -2.27 24.43
C TYR A 66 20.17 -1.31 25.00
N SER A 67 20.06 -1.20 26.33
CA SER A 67 19.06 -0.30 26.96
C SER A 67 19.47 1.19 27.00
N TRP A 68 20.71 1.53 26.63
CA TRP A 68 21.25 2.88 26.82
C TRP A 68 21.14 3.79 25.59
N LYS A 69 21.04 3.23 24.38
CA LYS A 69 21.05 3.99 23.14
C LYS A 69 19.72 4.68 22.80
N ASN A 70 18.61 4.21 23.37
CA ASN A 70 17.29 4.76 23.06
C ASN A 70 17.11 6.20 23.61
N PRO A 71 16.56 7.13 22.83
CA PRO A 71 16.40 8.52 23.24
C PRO A 71 15.44 8.65 24.42
N ARG A 72 15.70 9.66 25.28
CA ARG A 72 14.84 9.97 26.42
C ARG A 72 13.69 10.87 26.00
N LEU A 73 12.48 10.52 26.46
CA LEU A 73 11.35 11.41 26.32
C LEU A 73 11.28 12.35 27.55
N SER A 74 11.15 13.64 27.30
CA SER A 74 11.03 14.64 28.36
C SER A 74 9.60 14.73 28.88
N LEU A 75 9.35 14.18 30.05
CA LEU A 75 8.03 14.24 30.71
C LEU A 75 7.57 15.68 31.01
N ARG A 76 8.52 16.65 31.12
CA ARG A 76 8.15 18.07 31.32
C ARG A 76 7.39 18.67 30.14
N LYS A 77 7.61 18.13 28.92
CA LYS A 77 6.96 18.56 27.68
C LYS A 77 5.70 17.76 27.37
N GLN A 78 5.38 16.76 28.17
CA GLN A 78 4.26 15.83 27.99
C GLN A 78 3.50 15.68 29.32
N PRO A 79 2.72 16.69 29.75
CA PRO A 79 2.10 16.71 31.10
C PRO A 79 1.10 15.58 31.31
N ARG A 80 0.29 15.21 30.29
CA ARG A 80 -0.63 14.07 30.36
C ARG A 80 0.14 12.77 30.61
N LEU A 81 1.17 12.49 29.81
CA LEU A 81 2.02 11.31 30.00
C LEU A 81 2.68 11.31 31.37
N ALA A 82 3.16 12.46 31.84
CA ALA A 82 3.79 12.58 33.16
C ALA A 82 2.82 12.22 34.29
N ALA A 83 1.53 12.61 34.18
CA ALA A 83 0.50 12.27 35.14
C ALA A 83 0.26 10.75 35.18
N VAL A 84 0.08 10.11 34.02
CA VAL A 84 -0.13 8.65 33.90
C VAL A 84 1.07 7.87 34.45
N VAL A 85 2.30 8.26 34.09
CA VAL A 85 3.53 7.62 34.60
C VAL A 85 3.65 7.76 36.13
N LYS A 86 3.29 8.92 36.66
CA LYS A 86 3.32 9.19 38.11
C LYS A 86 2.32 8.30 38.85
N ASP A 87 1.10 8.20 38.33
CA ASP A 87 0.05 7.37 38.92
C ASP A 87 0.42 5.89 38.86
N ALA A 88 0.82 5.38 37.69
CA ALA A 88 1.26 4.00 37.52
C ALA A 88 2.44 3.65 38.45
N ALA A 89 3.41 4.54 38.62
CA ALA A 89 4.54 4.33 39.50
C ALA A 89 4.10 4.22 40.99
N ARG A 90 3.14 5.05 41.42
CA ARG A 90 2.57 4.98 42.78
C ARG A 90 1.83 3.66 43.00
N THR A 91 0.96 3.29 42.06
CA THR A 91 0.18 2.04 42.11
C THR A 91 1.09 0.83 42.20
N ALA A 92 2.18 0.77 41.41
CA ALA A 92 3.18 -0.29 41.50
C ALA A 92 4.12 -0.21 42.73
N GLY A 93 3.96 0.82 43.59
CA GLY A 93 4.72 0.98 44.82
C GLY A 93 6.10 1.61 44.66
N PHE A 94 6.34 2.38 43.60
CA PHE A 94 7.59 3.12 43.39
C PHE A 94 7.52 4.56 43.95
N ARG A 95 8.49 4.93 44.77
CA ARG A 95 8.61 6.31 45.29
C ARG A 95 9.21 7.28 44.26
N ARG A 96 9.98 6.79 43.28
CA ARG A 96 10.70 7.58 42.30
C ARG A 96 10.13 7.35 40.90
N MET A 97 9.95 8.45 40.15
CA MET A 97 9.49 8.40 38.75
C MET A 97 10.46 7.60 37.89
N PRO A 98 9.96 6.65 37.09
CA PRO A 98 10.77 5.96 36.11
C PRO A 98 11.22 6.88 34.99
N GLN A 99 12.34 6.57 34.38
CA GLN A 99 12.85 7.26 33.21
C GLN A 99 12.27 6.61 31.95
N ILE A 100 11.55 7.38 31.15
CA ILE A 100 10.97 6.89 29.89
C ILE A 100 12.01 6.96 28.77
N ARG A 101 12.18 5.85 28.06
CA ARG A 101 12.98 5.68 26.85
C ARG A 101 12.09 5.23 25.72
N ILE A 102 12.29 5.74 24.53
CA ILE A 102 11.46 5.45 23.37
C ILE A 102 12.19 4.50 22.42
N SER A 103 11.51 3.42 22.04
CA SER A 103 11.93 2.49 21.00
C SER A 103 11.30 2.85 19.66
N ALA A 104 11.98 2.52 18.55
CA ALA A 104 11.47 2.68 17.20
C ALA A 104 10.34 1.68 16.88
N PHE A 105 10.37 0.51 17.50
CA PHE A 105 9.46 -0.59 17.22
C PHE A 105 8.36 -0.70 18.28
N VAL A 106 7.33 -1.51 17.97
CA VAL A 106 6.29 -1.91 18.91
C VAL A 106 6.92 -2.81 19.97
N TRP A 107 7.39 -2.20 21.03
CA TRP A 107 8.10 -2.91 22.10
C TRP A 107 7.84 -2.26 23.44
N THR A 108 7.85 -3.09 24.49
CA THR A 108 7.83 -2.64 25.88
C THR A 108 8.94 -3.33 26.67
N GLY A 109 9.40 -2.70 27.73
CA GLY A 109 10.38 -3.33 28.59
C GLY A 109 10.81 -2.44 29.73
N VAL A 110 11.35 -3.06 30.75
CA VAL A 110 11.73 -2.41 31.99
C VAL A 110 13.13 -2.84 32.40
N ALA A 111 13.88 -1.93 33.02
CA ALA A 111 15.20 -2.20 33.56
C ALA A 111 15.53 -1.26 34.72
N ARG A 112 16.61 -1.54 35.45
CA ARG A 112 17.21 -0.58 36.38
C ARG A 112 18.51 -0.04 35.78
N ASN A 113 18.76 1.26 35.98
CA ASN A 113 20.09 1.77 35.69
C ASN A 113 21.08 1.30 36.76
N TRP A 114 22.36 1.58 36.56
CA TRP A 114 23.42 1.19 37.50
C TRP A 114 23.28 1.81 38.92
N HIS A 115 22.51 2.92 39.05
CA HIS A 115 22.12 3.53 40.32
C HIS A 115 20.78 2.98 40.86
N GLY A 116 20.27 1.87 40.35
CA GLY A 116 19.01 1.25 40.78
C GLY A 116 17.72 2.01 40.37
N LYS A 117 17.81 3.13 39.61
CA LYS A 117 16.61 3.87 39.18
C LYS A 117 15.85 3.11 38.09
N PRO A 118 14.50 3.05 38.20
CA PRO A 118 13.68 2.37 37.21
C PRO A 118 13.74 3.08 35.86
N ARG A 119 13.81 2.30 34.78
CA ARG A 119 13.73 2.74 33.39
C ARG A 119 12.67 1.93 32.70
N LEU A 120 11.82 2.62 31.92
CA LEU A 120 10.81 2.03 31.06
C LEU A 120 11.19 2.33 29.62
N ARG A 121 11.14 1.34 28.77
CA ARG A 121 11.27 1.46 27.31
C ARG A 121 9.91 1.17 26.71
N ILE A 122 9.42 2.09 25.89
CA ILE A 122 8.12 1.98 25.25
C ILE A 122 8.28 2.31 23.78
N GLY A 123 7.68 1.51 22.91
CA GLY A 123 7.66 1.76 21.48
C GLY A 123 6.89 3.03 21.12
N LEU A 124 7.44 3.83 20.22
CA LEU A 124 6.75 5.01 19.73
C LEU A 124 5.39 4.67 19.09
N PRO A 125 5.26 3.59 18.27
CA PRO A 125 3.97 3.21 17.72
C PRO A 125 2.91 2.93 18.80
N LEU A 126 3.28 2.37 19.94
CA LEU A 126 2.35 2.16 21.07
C LEU A 126 1.93 3.46 21.72
N LEU A 127 2.88 4.37 21.97
CA LEU A 127 2.56 5.66 22.60
C LEU A 127 1.61 6.51 21.78
N LEU A 128 1.64 6.39 20.45
CA LEU A 128 0.81 7.16 19.52
C LEU A 128 -0.61 6.60 19.37
N GLN A 129 -0.92 5.45 19.95
CA GLN A 129 -2.23 4.81 19.84
C GLN A 129 -2.90 4.49 21.18
N LEU A 130 -2.13 4.34 22.28
CA LEU A 130 -2.68 3.88 23.55
C LEU A 130 -3.47 4.99 24.26
N PRO A 131 -4.74 4.73 24.61
CA PRO A 131 -5.49 5.58 25.52
C PRO A 131 -4.93 5.48 26.95
N GLU A 132 -5.39 6.39 27.82
CA GLU A 132 -4.83 6.56 29.17
C GLU A 132 -4.93 5.31 30.03
N ASN A 133 -6.07 4.62 30.01
CA ASN A 133 -6.31 3.40 30.80
C ASN A 133 -5.39 2.25 30.38
N GLU A 134 -5.21 2.03 29.08
CA GLU A 134 -4.34 0.95 28.56
C GLU A 134 -2.86 1.28 28.77
N LEU A 135 -2.44 2.53 28.54
CA LEU A 135 -1.08 2.98 28.84
C LEU A 135 -0.77 2.82 30.33
N ARG A 136 -1.72 3.18 31.20
CA ARG A 136 -1.60 3.00 32.63
C ARG A 136 -1.43 1.52 33.00
N ALA A 137 -2.23 0.63 32.41
CA ALA A 137 -2.17 -0.80 32.62
C ALA A 137 -0.81 -1.38 32.21
N LEU A 138 -0.32 -1.01 31.03
CA LEU A 138 1.03 -1.36 30.57
C LEU A 138 2.11 -0.93 31.57
N LEU A 139 2.08 0.33 32.00
CA LEU A 139 3.09 0.88 32.90
C LEU A 139 3.10 0.19 34.26
N ILE A 140 1.93 -0.12 34.81
CA ILE A 140 1.79 -0.86 36.07
C ILE A 140 2.37 -2.25 35.94
N THR A 141 2.04 -2.99 34.87
CA THR A 141 2.53 -4.35 34.63
C THR A 141 4.05 -4.37 34.50
N GLU A 142 4.63 -3.48 33.69
CA GLU A 142 6.07 -3.39 33.52
C GLU A 142 6.81 -3.02 34.82
N LEU A 143 6.25 -2.12 35.61
CA LEU A 143 6.82 -1.75 36.91
C LEU A 143 6.69 -2.88 37.93
N THR A 144 5.61 -3.66 37.87
CA THR A 144 5.42 -4.85 38.71
C THR A 144 6.47 -5.92 38.39
N ARG A 145 6.74 -6.16 37.09
CA ARG A 145 7.87 -7.00 36.64
C ARG A 145 9.21 -6.54 37.20
N LEU A 146 9.44 -5.23 37.22
CA LEU A 146 10.67 -4.66 37.77
C LEU A 146 10.78 -4.89 39.29
N LYS A 147 9.67 -4.80 40.02
CA LYS A 147 9.59 -5.03 41.46
C LYS A 147 9.83 -6.50 41.82
N ASN A 148 9.20 -7.40 41.05
CA ASN A 148 9.30 -8.84 41.23
C ASN A 148 10.66 -9.42 40.80
N GLY A 149 11.45 -8.66 40.04
CA GLY A 149 12.77 -9.12 39.57
C GLY A 149 12.73 -9.99 38.31
N THR A 150 11.54 -10.32 37.80
CA THR A 150 11.32 -11.18 36.62
C THR A 150 11.78 -10.55 35.30
N PHE A 151 11.99 -9.23 35.25
CA PHE A 151 12.45 -8.50 34.08
C PHE A 151 13.75 -9.03 33.45
N ARG A 152 14.61 -9.67 34.22
CA ARG A 152 15.87 -10.26 33.74
C ARG A 152 15.62 -11.51 32.89
N THR A 153 14.66 -12.32 33.27
CA THR A 153 14.23 -13.50 32.52
C THR A 153 13.62 -13.13 31.20
N HIS A 154 12.75 -12.12 31.19
CA HIS A 154 12.19 -11.60 29.95
C HIS A 154 13.26 -11.08 28.99
N LEU A 155 14.23 -10.34 29.50
CA LEU A 155 15.31 -9.79 28.68
C LEU A 155 16.19 -10.90 28.06
N LEU A 156 16.44 -11.98 28.78
CA LEU A 156 17.19 -13.13 28.26
C LEU A 156 16.43 -13.85 27.16
N VAL A 157 15.12 -14.02 27.33
CA VAL A 157 14.28 -14.66 26.32
C VAL A 157 14.17 -13.80 25.06
N ASP A 158 13.97 -12.50 25.22
CA ASP A 158 13.93 -11.57 24.08
C ASP A 158 15.26 -11.56 23.29
N LEU A 159 16.39 -11.78 23.95
CA LEU A 159 17.69 -11.88 23.29
C LEU A 159 17.92 -13.21 22.56
N TYR A 160 17.31 -14.29 23.04
CA TYR A 160 17.50 -15.64 22.50
C TYR A 160 16.24 -16.22 21.86
N ALA A 161 15.20 -15.41 21.67
CA ALA A 161 13.92 -15.86 21.12
C ALA A 161 14.06 -16.63 19.80
N ASP A 162 14.97 -16.21 18.95
CA ASP A 162 15.24 -16.83 17.65
C ASP A 162 15.91 -18.21 17.76
N GLU A 163 16.72 -18.41 18.79
CA GLU A 163 17.38 -19.69 19.06
C GLU A 163 16.47 -20.66 19.80
N LEU A 164 15.56 -20.11 20.63
CA LEU A 164 14.59 -20.90 21.40
C LEU A 164 13.40 -21.41 20.56
N LEU A 165 13.26 -20.95 19.32
CA LEU A 165 12.24 -21.42 18.37
C LEU A 165 12.60 -22.77 17.71
N LYS A 166 13.84 -23.28 17.89
CA LYS A 166 14.23 -24.61 17.40
C LYS A 166 13.92 -25.65 18.48
N PRO A 167 13.08 -26.67 18.23
CA PRO A 167 12.54 -27.53 19.26
C PRO A 167 13.53 -28.60 19.70
N THR A 168 14.46 -28.26 20.56
CA THR A 168 15.15 -29.26 21.37
C THR A 168 14.37 -29.47 22.69
N PRO A 169 14.36 -30.68 23.29
CA PRO A 169 13.55 -30.97 24.50
C PRO A 169 13.79 -30.00 25.66
N TRP A 170 15.04 -29.63 25.93
CA TRP A 170 15.40 -28.71 27.01
C TRP A 170 14.97 -27.25 26.70
N GLN A 171 14.90 -26.87 25.45
CA GLN A 171 14.40 -25.56 25.04
C GLN A 171 12.89 -25.44 25.27
N ALA A 172 12.14 -26.52 25.06
CA ALA A 172 10.71 -26.57 25.35
C ALA A 172 10.41 -26.32 26.85
N GLU A 173 11.22 -26.87 27.74
CA GLU A 173 11.09 -26.64 29.19
C GLU A 173 11.38 -25.19 29.57
N ILE A 174 12.42 -24.58 29.01
CA ILE A 174 12.75 -23.16 29.23
C ILE A 174 11.62 -22.26 28.72
N VAL A 175 11.13 -22.52 27.54
CA VAL A 175 10.01 -21.78 26.94
C VAL A 175 8.77 -21.90 27.85
N ALA A 176 8.44 -23.09 28.32
CA ALA A 176 7.31 -23.30 29.24
C ALA A 176 7.48 -22.54 30.57
N ALA A 177 8.67 -22.59 31.18
CA ALA A 177 8.94 -21.85 32.41
C ALA A 177 8.83 -20.33 32.23
N VAL A 178 9.32 -19.81 31.10
CA VAL A 178 9.23 -18.39 30.82
C VAL A 178 7.79 -17.95 30.59
N ARG A 179 6.96 -18.78 29.95
CA ARG A 179 5.52 -18.51 29.78
C ARG A 179 4.82 -18.36 31.12
N GLU A 180 5.08 -19.27 32.06
CA GLU A 180 4.47 -19.19 33.39
C GLU A 180 4.91 -17.90 34.12
N ILE A 181 6.17 -17.49 33.99
CA ILE A 181 6.65 -16.22 34.53
C ILE A 181 5.94 -15.02 33.88
N ARG A 182 5.81 -15.01 32.55
CA ARG A 182 5.09 -13.94 31.82
C ARG A 182 3.63 -13.88 32.23
N ARG A 183 2.98 -15.05 32.28
CA ARG A 183 1.58 -15.15 32.71
C ARG A 183 1.38 -14.60 34.11
N ALA A 184 2.23 -15.00 35.07
CA ALA A 184 2.18 -14.49 36.46
C ALA A 184 2.38 -12.98 36.54
N ASP A 185 3.27 -12.42 35.72
CA ASP A 185 3.50 -10.96 35.63
C ASP A 185 2.29 -10.20 35.07
N TRP A 186 1.62 -10.74 34.04
CA TRP A 186 0.41 -10.14 33.51
C TRP A 186 -0.74 -10.17 34.50
N LEU A 187 -0.93 -11.30 35.20
CA LEU A 187 -1.96 -11.42 36.24
C LEU A 187 -1.68 -10.49 37.43
N ALA A 188 -0.44 -10.41 37.88
CA ALA A 188 -0.05 -9.46 38.93
C ALA A 188 -0.24 -7.98 38.49
N GLY A 189 -0.02 -7.70 37.23
CA GLY A 189 -0.36 -6.38 36.65
C GLY A 189 -1.85 -6.11 36.64
N ALA A 190 -2.66 -7.12 36.28
CA ALA A 190 -4.11 -7.03 36.23
C ALA A 190 -4.77 -6.85 37.62
N GLU A 191 -4.20 -7.46 38.66
CA GLU A 191 -4.64 -7.23 40.06
C GLU A 191 -4.54 -5.74 40.46
N LEU A 192 -3.53 -5.03 39.96
CA LEU A 192 -3.28 -3.63 40.30
C LEU A 192 -3.93 -2.63 39.34
N ALA A 193 -4.03 -2.97 38.07
CA ALA A 193 -4.49 -2.09 37.00
C ALA A 193 -5.95 -2.33 36.60
N GLY A 194 -6.51 -3.50 36.94
CA GLY A 194 -7.78 -4.03 36.44
C GLY A 194 -7.58 -5.03 35.32
N GLN A 195 -8.44 -6.05 35.25
CA GLN A 195 -8.34 -7.12 34.24
C GLN A 195 -8.61 -6.58 32.82
N GLU A 196 -9.72 -5.85 32.64
CA GLU A 196 -10.13 -5.35 31.34
C GLU A 196 -9.08 -4.45 30.65
N PRO A 197 -8.49 -3.42 31.31
CA PRO A 197 -7.46 -2.60 30.67
C PRO A 197 -6.21 -3.38 30.27
N VAL A 198 -5.82 -4.41 31.05
CA VAL A 198 -4.66 -5.26 30.74
C VAL A 198 -4.98 -6.16 29.55
N ALA A 199 -6.15 -6.81 29.52
CA ALA A 199 -6.57 -7.66 28.42
C ALA A 199 -6.71 -6.86 27.11
N THR A 200 -7.32 -5.68 27.16
CA THR A 200 -7.47 -4.80 25.99
C THR A 200 -6.12 -4.32 25.48
N PHE A 201 -5.23 -3.93 26.38
CA PHE A 201 -3.86 -3.56 26.01
C PHE A 201 -3.13 -4.73 25.33
N LEU A 202 -3.18 -5.95 25.87
CA LEU A 202 -2.51 -7.12 25.28
C LEU A 202 -2.98 -7.39 23.85
N ARG A 203 -4.29 -7.38 23.62
CA ARG A 203 -4.85 -7.52 22.26
C ARG A 203 -4.30 -6.47 21.31
N ARG A 204 -4.36 -5.21 21.73
CA ARG A 204 -3.86 -4.08 20.93
C ARG A 204 -2.36 -4.19 20.69
N PHE A 205 -1.60 -4.59 21.70
CA PHE A 205 -0.16 -4.77 21.59
C PHE A 205 0.19 -5.82 20.53
N LEU A 206 -0.40 -7.01 20.58
CA LEU A 206 -0.14 -8.09 19.65
C LEU A 206 -0.50 -7.70 18.21
N VAL A 207 -1.69 -7.13 18.02
CA VAL A 207 -2.12 -6.66 16.70
C VAL A 207 -1.23 -5.52 16.20
N SER A 208 -0.78 -4.63 17.10
CA SER A 208 0.10 -3.53 16.73
C SER A 208 1.50 -3.98 16.30
N VAL A 209 2.04 -5.05 16.92
CA VAL A 209 3.31 -5.65 16.46
C VAL A 209 3.17 -6.09 15.01
N TRP A 210 2.14 -6.86 14.71
CA TRP A 210 1.90 -7.37 13.37
C TRP A 210 1.57 -6.25 12.35
N ALA A 211 0.76 -5.27 12.77
CA ALA A 211 0.38 -4.16 11.92
C ALA A 211 1.57 -3.26 11.57
N PHE A 212 2.45 -3.02 12.53
CA PHE A 212 3.65 -2.22 12.30
C PHE A 212 4.67 -2.95 11.44
N ASP A 213 4.93 -4.23 11.73
CA ASP A 213 5.82 -5.07 10.94
C ASP A 213 5.29 -5.24 9.51
N TRP A 214 3.96 -5.41 9.35
CA TRP A 214 3.29 -5.46 8.06
C TRP A 214 3.49 -4.16 7.25
N LEU A 215 3.37 -2.99 7.90
CA LEU A 215 3.62 -1.70 7.27
C LEU A 215 5.07 -1.56 6.84
N MET A 216 6.00 -1.92 7.72
CA MET A 216 7.44 -1.80 7.47
C MET A 216 7.93 -2.77 6.37
N ALA A 217 7.34 -3.96 6.29
CA ALA A 217 7.67 -4.94 5.26
C ALA A 217 7.14 -4.59 3.85
N ARG A 218 6.19 -3.66 3.76
CA ARG A 218 5.52 -3.27 2.50
C ARG A 218 5.84 -1.85 2.04
N ALA A 219 6.88 -1.28 2.57
CA ALA A 219 7.40 -0.01 2.12
C ALA A 219 8.77 -0.23 1.45
N PRO A 220 9.09 0.46 0.36
CA PRO A 220 10.42 0.42 -0.23
C PRO A 220 11.42 1.12 0.71
N GLY A 221 11.88 0.40 1.74
CA GLY A 221 12.74 0.91 2.81
C GLY A 221 11.97 1.43 4.03
N THR A 222 12.64 2.13 4.95
CA THR A 222 12.00 2.69 6.16
C THR A 222 11.62 4.15 5.92
N PRO A 223 10.33 4.46 5.75
CA PRO A 223 9.90 5.82 5.46
C PRO A 223 10.02 6.74 6.68
N ALA A 224 10.36 8.01 6.43
CA ALA A 224 10.44 9.04 7.46
C ALA A 224 9.07 9.32 8.13
N ASP A 225 7.99 9.01 7.44
CA ASP A 225 6.60 9.15 7.87
C ASP A 225 5.95 7.83 8.33
N ALA A 226 6.76 6.78 8.60
CA ALA A 226 6.26 5.45 8.99
C ALA A 226 5.26 5.49 10.17
N TYR A 227 5.52 6.31 11.16
CA TYR A 227 4.63 6.42 12.33
C TYR A 227 3.32 7.15 12.00
N GLU A 228 3.38 8.16 11.13
CA GLU A 228 2.20 8.87 10.63
C GLU A 228 1.34 7.92 9.79
N ALA A 229 1.95 7.19 8.87
CA ALA A 229 1.31 6.16 8.07
C ALA A 229 0.68 5.06 8.94
N PHE A 230 1.37 4.60 9.97
CA PHE A 230 0.88 3.58 10.90
C PHE A 230 -0.37 4.06 11.65
N VAL A 231 -0.33 5.26 12.24
CA VAL A 231 -1.47 5.83 12.95
C VAL A 231 -2.64 6.08 11.99
N TRP A 232 -2.37 6.58 10.78
CA TRP A 232 -3.39 6.78 9.77
C TRP A 232 -4.08 5.47 9.38
N LYS A 233 -3.31 4.40 9.12
CA LYS A 233 -3.85 3.07 8.77
C LYS A 233 -4.68 2.46 9.90
N LEU A 234 -4.27 2.64 11.15
CA LEU A 234 -5.06 2.16 12.29
C LEU A 234 -6.43 2.84 12.36
N ARG A 235 -6.50 4.15 12.08
CA ARG A 235 -7.73 4.96 12.20
C ARG A 235 -8.65 4.85 10.99
N HIS A 236 -8.11 4.89 9.79
CA HIS A 236 -8.90 5.03 8.56
C HIS A 236 -9.02 3.73 7.76
N ASP A 237 -8.06 2.82 7.88
CA ASP A 237 -8.00 1.56 7.13
C ASP A 237 -8.44 0.35 7.97
N ARG A 238 -8.85 0.57 9.22
CA ARG A 238 -9.22 -0.46 10.19
C ARG A 238 -8.20 -1.61 10.23
N LEU A 239 -6.93 -1.26 10.12
CA LEU A 239 -5.84 -2.23 9.96
C LEU A 239 -5.81 -3.25 11.11
N ALA A 240 -6.09 -2.80 12.33
CA ALA A 240 -6.15 -3.66 13.50
C ALA A 240 -7.23 -4.76 13.37
N GLU A 241 -8.43 -4.39 12.92
CA GLU A 241 -9.55 -5.33 12.73
C GLU A 241 -9.26 -6.36 11.63
N ARG A 242 -8.58 -5.92 10.57
CA ARG A 242 -8.23 -6.78 9.43
C ARG A 242 -7.13 -7.78 9.75
N ILE A 243 -6.20 -7.40 10.62
CA ILE A 243 -5.05 -8.23 11.01
C ILE A 243 -5.38 -9.16 12.19
N ALA A 244 -6.25 -8.73 13.09
CA ALA A 244 -6.56 -9.47 14.31
C ALA A 244 -6.90 -10.96 14.07
N PRO A 245 -7.77 -11.35 13.11
CA PRO A 245 -8.05 -12.76 12.87
C PRO A 245 -6.79 -13.60 12.59
N ASN A 246 -5.87 -13.06 11.80
CA ASN A 246 -4.62 -13.75 11.46
C ASN A 246 -3.69 -13.90 12.65
N VAL A 247 -3.65 -12.88 13.51
CA VAL A 247 -2.88 -12.94 14.76
C VAL A 247 -3.42 -14.05 15.65
N TRP A 248 -4.75 -14.14 15.77
CA TRP A 248 -5.40 -15.16 16.60
C TRP A 248 -5.21 -16.57 16.04
N ASP A 249 -5.33 -16.77 14.72
CA ASP A 249 -5.07 -18.05 14.05
C ASP A 249 -3.62 -18.48 14.21
N TRP A 250 -2.69 -17.55 14.04
CA TRP A 250 -1.28 -17.84 14.26
C TRP A 250 -0.97 -18.23 15.71
N MET A 251 -1.54 -17.52 16.68
CA MET A 251 -1.35 -17.82 18.09
C MET A 251 -1.89 -19.21 18.45
N ARG A 252 -3.06 -19.58 17.90
CA ARG A 252 -3.61 -20.94 18.08
C ARG A 252 -2.72 -22.02 17.47
N ALA A 253 -2.16 -21.76 16.30
CA ALA A 253 -1.25 -22.68 15.62
C ALA A 253 0.13 -22.80 16.29
N HIS A 254 0.53 -21.77 17.05
CA HIS A 254 1.83 -21.70 17.71
C HIS A 254 1.68 -21.51 19.22
N PRO A 255 1.26 -22.56 19.95
CA PRO A 255 1.04 -22.49 21.41
C PRO A 255 2.31 -22.15 22.21
N ALA A 256 3.43 -21.90 21.52
CA ALA A 256 4.65 -21.30 22.06
C ALA A 256 4.52 -19.78 22.31
N ALA A 257 3.51 -19.10 21.76
CA ALA A 257 3.25 -17.70 22.06
C ALA A 257 2.75 -17.58 23.52
N ALA A 258 3.55 -16.98 24.36
CA ALA A 258 3.36 -16.97 25.83
C ALA A 258 2.16 -16.16 26.31
N GLU A 259 1.61 -15.32 25.43
CA GLU A 259 0.52 -14.41 25.72
C GLU A 259 -0.86 -15.11 25.70
N ASP A 260 -0.98 -16.25 24.99
CA ASP A 260 -2.25 -16.96 24.77
C ASP A 260 -2.90 -17.36 26.10
N LYS A 261 -2.13 -18.04 26.95
CA LYS A 261 -2.65 -18.53 28.24
C LYS A 261 -2.94 -17.42 29.26
N ALA A 262 -2.18 -16.31 29.19
CA ALA A 262 -2.47 -15.14 30.01
C ALA A 262 -3.76 -14.44 29.56
N MET A 263 -4.10 -14.50 28.29
CA MET A 263 -5.31 -13.93 27.75
C MET A 263 -6.55 -14.73 28.14
N ASP A 264 -6.46 -16.07 28.11
CA ASP A 264 -7.53 -16.95 28.59
C ASP A 264 -7.87 -16.68 30.08
N ASP A 265 -6.85 -16.56 30.93
CA ASP A 265 -7.01 -16.26 32.36
C ASP A 265 -7.57 -14.85 32.63
N LEU A 266 -7.38 -13.91 31.72
CA LEU A 266 -7.96 -12.57 31.77
C LEU A 266 -9.37 -12.50 31.19
N GLY A 267 -9.96 -13.66 30.82
CA GLY A 267 -11.31 -13.74 30.27
C GLY A 267 -11.41 -13.23 28.83
N TRP A 268 -10.35 -13.41 28.05
CA TRP A 268 -10.31 -12.98 26.68
C TRP A 268 -11.09 -13.90 25.75
N SER A 269 -11.74 -13.34 24.74
CA SER A 269 -12.39 -14.06 23.65
C SER A 269 -11.89 -13.57 22.29
N ASP A 270 -11.99 -14.42 21.26
CA ASP A 270 -11.63 -14.16 19.85
C ASP A 270 -12.46 -13.00 19.23
N GLY A 271 -12.53 -11.85 19.87
CA GLY A 271 -13.28 -10.71 19.42
C GLY A 271 -12.42 -9.66 18.69
N PRO A 272 -13.05 -8.68 18.05
CA PRO A 272 -12.34 -7.54 17.48
C PRO A 272 -11.56 -6.80 18.58
N VAL A 273 -10.46 -6.17 18.20
CA VAL A 273 -9.74 -5.25 19.10
C VAL A 273 -10.66 -4.07 19.39
N PRO A 274 -11.07 -3.81 20.65
CA PRO A 274 -11.96 -2.71 20.96
C PRO A 274 -11.39 -1.38 20.46
N GLU A 275 -12.26 -0.47 20.02
CA GLU A 275 -11.83 0.88 19.72
C GLU A 275 -11.20 1.54 20.97
N PRO A 276 -10.16 2.37 20.81
CA PRO A 276 -9.55 3.05 21.95
C PRO A 276 -10.58 3.90 22.69
N ALA A 277 -10.71 3.71 23.99
CA ALA A 277 -11.58 4.53 24.83
C ALA A 277 -10.95 5.92 25.04
N GLY A 278 -10.93 6.74 24.00
CA GLY A 278 -10.42 8.12 24.02
C GLY A 278 -9.12 8.31 23.22
N ASP A 279 -8.67 9.57 23.20
CA ASP A 279 -7.48 9.97 22.46
C ASP A 279 -6.19 9.44 23.07
N PRO A 280 -5.17 9.15 22.24
CA PRO A 280 -3.84 8.76 22.70
C PRO A 280 -3.26 9.79 23.67
N VAL A 281 -2.55 9.32 24.69
CA VAL A 281 -1.90 10.19 25.69
C VAL A 281 -0.82 11.08 25.05
N VAL A 282 -0.19 10.58 23.99
CA VAL A 282 0.80 11.31 23.18
C VAL A 282 0.24 11.43 21.77
N ALA A 283 -0.30 12.60 21.44
CA ALA A 283 -0.89 12.85 20.12
C ALA A 283 0.17 13.09 19.03
N GLU A 284 1.26 13.80 19.39
CA GLU A 284 2.32 14.18 18.46
C GLU A 284 3.71 14.06 19.06
N VAL A 285 4.67 13.72 18.22
CA VAL A 285 6.10 13.71 18.56
C VAL A 285 6.85 14.56 17.53
N PRO A 286 7.73 15.48 17.95
CA PRO A 286 8.46 16.32 17.02
C PRO A 286 9.24 15.50 15.98
N GLN A 287 9.15 15.85 14.69
CA GLN A 287 9.76 15.13 13.58
C GLN A 287 11.28 14.91 13.78
N ARG A 288 11.99 15.92 14.32
CA ARG A 288 13.43 15.78 14.68
C ARG A 288 13.71 14.62 15.66
N PHE A 289 12.74 14.29 16.52
CA PHE A 289 12.86 13.17 17.45
C PHE A 289 12.66 11.84 16.71
N VAL A 290 11.67 11.78 15.82
CA VAL A 290 11.39 10.64 14.93
C VAL A 290 12.61 10.34 14.06
N THR A 291 13.15 11.34 13.37
CA THR A 291 14.37 11.19 12.55
C THR A 291 15.56 10.68 13.35
N ARG A 292 15.75 11.18 14.58
CA ARG A 292 16.82 10.69 15.46
C ARG A 292 16.60 9.26 15.92
N LEU A 293 15.32 8.88 16.14
CA LEU A 293 14.94 7.53 16.55
C LEU A 293 15.22 6.53 15.43
N LEU A 294 14.83 6.85 14.20
CA LEU A 294 15.05 6.02 13.01
C LEU A 294 16.54 5.90 12.65
N ARG A 295 17.33 6.96 12.76
CA ARG A 295 18.80 6.90 12.57
C ARG A 295 19.52 6.03 13.59
N GLY A 296 18.98 5.84 14.76
CA GLY A 296 19.56 5.01 15.82
C GLY A 296 19.28 3.51 15.64
N VAL A 297 18.42 3.16 14.72
CA VAL A 297 18.15 1.82 14.25
C VAL A 297 18.86 1.76 12.90
N ASP A 298 19.89 0.93 12.78
CA ASP A 298 20.71 0.76 11.58
C ASP A 298 19.89 0.06 10.46
N LEU A 299 18.80 0.70 10.11
CA LEU A 299 18.08 0.45 8.88
C LEU A 299 18.93 1.16 7.82
N GLU A 300 19.38 0.44 6.81
CA GLU A 300 19.93 1.04 5.60
C GLU A 300 18.86 1.97 5.01
N THR A 301 18.69 3.10 5.65
CA THR A 301 17.82 4.16 5.19
C THR A 301 18.56 4.84 4.07
N GLY A 302 18.37 4.39 2.86
CA GLY A 302 18.56 5.25 1.70
C GLY A 302 17.83 6.55 2.00
N GLY A 303 18.56 7.61 2.24
CA GLY A 303 18.18 8.92 2.71
C GLY A 303 16.70 9.25 2.75
N GLY A 304 16.15 9.31 3.92
CA GLY A 304 14.97 10.04 4.38
C GLY A 304 13.77 10.19 3.45
N PHE A 305 13.41 9.18 2.63
CA PHE A 305 12.20 9.24 1.82
C PHE A 305 10.94 9.19 2.67
N ARG A 306 9.86 9.74 2.17
CA ARG A 306 8.52 9.61 2.74
C ARG A 306 7.66 8.73 1.84
N LEU A 307 6.75 7.94 2.41
CA LEU A 307 5.78 7.17 1.62
C LEU A 307 4.94 8.06 0.71
N ALA A 308 4.68 9.29 1.15
CA ALA A 308 3.96 10.28 0.37
C ALA A 308 4.74 10.76 -0.88
N ASP A 309 6.06 10.62 -0.88
CA ASP A 309 6.95 11.13 -1.92
C ASP A 309 7.50 10.01 -2.83
N VAL A 310 7.06 8.76 -2.62
CA VAL A 310 7.46 7.61 -3.45
C VAL A 310 6.89 7.76 -4.84
N THR A 311 7.76 7.75 -5.86
CA THR A 311 7.34 7.88 -7.24
C THR A 311 6.64 6.63 -7.76
N ARG A 312 5.95 6.78 -8.88
CA ARG A 312 5.29 5.67 -9.56
C ARG A 312 6.29 4.56 -9.94
N GLU A 313 7.44 4.95 -10.49
CA GLU A 313 8.51 4.02 -10.90
C GLU A 313 9.02 3.22 -9.71
N GLN A 314 9.28 3.88 -8.57
CA GLN A 314 9.71 3.20 -7.34
C GLN A 314 8.66 2.21 -6.81
N TRP A 315 7.35 2.51 -6.98
CA TRP A 315 6.29 1.56 -6.64
C TRP A 315 6.25 0.38 -7.61
N ILE A 316 6.45 0.62 -8.91
CA ILE A 316 6.52 -0.45 -9.92
C ILE A 316 7.70 -1.38 -9.60
N ASP A 317 8.90 -0.84 -9.36
CA ASP A 317 10.09 -1.63 -9.04
C ASP A 317 9.89 -2.49 -7.78
N TYR A 318 9.32 -1.90 -6.74
CA TYR A 318 9.02 -2.61 -5.49
C TYR A 318 8.04 -3.77 -5.69
N TRP A 319 6.94 -3.54 -6.39
CA TRP A 319 5.93 -4.57 -6.63
C TRP A 319 6.42 -5.62 -7.64
N ASP A 320 7.27 -5.24 -8.59
CA ASP A 320 7.85 -6.19 -9.57
C ASP A 320 8.87 -7.12 -8.91
N GLU A 321 9.62 -6.67 -7.91
CA GLU A 321 10.45 -7.55 -7.07
C GLU A 321 9.59 -8.60 -6.34
N LEU A 322 8.47 -8.18 -5.74
CA LEU A 322 7.56 -9.11 -5.07
C LEU A 322 6.88 -10.07 -6.05
N ARG A 323 6.45 -9.57 -7.22
CA ARG A 323 5.90 -10.38 -8.30
C ARG A 323 6.91 -11.44 -8.75
N SER A 324 8.17 -11.07 -8.92
CA SER A 324 9.24 -12.00 -9.30
C SER A 324 9.39 -13.15 -8.31
N ASN A 325 9.26 -12.88 -7.00
CA ASN A 325 9.29 -13.93 -5.98
C ASN A 325 8.10 -14.90 -6.10
N VAL A 326 6.90 -14.38 -6.40
CA VAL A 326 5.71 -15.21 -6.66
C VAL A 326 5.92 -16.10 -7.89
N ILE A 327 6.45 -15.54 -8.99
CA ILE A 327 6.74 -16.26 -10.23
C ILE A 327 7.73 -17.40 -9.99
N VAL A 328 8.82 -17.13 -9.25
CA VAL A 328 9.82 -18.16 -8.91
C VAL A 328 9.19 -19.29 -8.09
N ALA A 329 8.42 -18.98 -7.08
CA ALA A 329 7.72 -20.00 -6.28
C ALA A 329 6.68 -20.77 -7.10
N THR A 330 6.01 -20.12 -8.04
CA THR A 330 5.07 -20.77 -8.96
C THR A 330 5.80 -21.74 -9.90
N ALA A 331 6.97 -21.36 -10.42
CA ALA A 331 7.79 -22.22 -11.27
C ALA A 331 8.20 -23.52 -10.55
N GLU A 332 8.47 -23.46 -9.25
CA GLU A 332 8.73 -24.66 -8.42
C GLU A 332 7.51 -25.59 -8.34
N VAL A 333 6.29 -25.02 -8.25
CA VAL A 333 5.04 -25.79 -8.18
C VAL A 333 4.73 -26.50 -9.50
N ILE A 334 4.91 -25.78 -10.64
CA ILE A 334 4.53 -26.32 -11.97
C ILE A 334 5.67 -27.07 -12.68
N GLY A 335 6.91 -27.00 -12.16
CA GLY A 335 8.08 -27.69 -12.71
C GLY A 335 8.62 -27.14 -14.03
N ARG A 336 8.27 -25.89 -14.38
CA ARG A 336 8.75 -25.16 -15.56
C ARG A 336 8.80 -23.65 -15.27
N GLU A 337 9.39 -22.88 -16.19
CA GLU A 337 9.33 -21.41 -16.11
C GLU A 337 7.87 -20.94 -16.06
N ALA A 338 7.57 -20.05 -15.11
CA ALA A 338 6.24 -19.54 -14.84
C ALA A 338 6.07 -18.10 -15.31
N ARG A 339 4.82 -17.73 -15.59
CA ARG A 339 4.35 -16.38 -15.93
C ARG A 339 3.18 -15.99 -15.03
N ASP A 340 2.74 -14.74 -15.12
CA ASP A 340 1.58 -14.24 -14.36
C ASP A 340 0.33 -15.12 -14.55
N ASP A 341 0.06 -15.56 -15.78
CA ASP A 341 -1.10 -16.41 -16.09
C ASP A 341 -1.04 -17.77 -15.39
N ASP A 342 0.15 -18.32 -15.14
CA ASP A 342 0.32 -19.57 -14.41
C ASP A 342 -0.06 -19.40 -12.93
N VAL A 343 0.25 -18.24 -12.32
CA VAL A 343 -0.18 -17.90 -10.96
C VAL A 343 -1.69 -17.79 -10.91
N ILE A 344 -2.29 -17.06 -11.86
CA ILE A 344 -3.74 -16.89 -11.96
C ILE A 344 -4.44 -18.25 -12.15
N ALA A 345 -3.88 -19.12 -12.97
CA ALA A 345 -4.42 -20.47 -13.18
C ALA A 345 -4.42 -21.28 -11.88
N LEU A 346 -3.28 -21.33 -11.16
CA LEU A 346 -3.21 -22.04 -9.87
C LEU A 346 -4.18 -21.49 -8.82
N VAL A 347 -4.36 -20.17 -8.78
CA VAL A 347 -5.35 -19.55 -7.89
C VAL A 347 -6.76 -19.99 -8.25
N ARG A 348 -7.13 -19.98 -9.53
CA ARG A 348 -8.45 -20.45 -10.01
C ARG A 348 -8.71 -21.93 -9.74
N GLU A 349 -7.64 -22.73 -9.75
CA GLU A 349 -7.69 -24.16 -9.37
C GLU A 349 -7.78 -24.38 -7.85
N GLY A 350 -7.77 -23.31 -7.03
CA GLY A 350 -7.77 -23.40 -5.56
C GLY A 350 -6.42 -23.83 -4.97
N ARG A 351 -5.34 -23.74 -5.73
CA ARG A 351 -4.00 -24.23 -5.39
C ARG A 351 -3.04 -23.13 -4.95
N ALA A 352 -3.51 -21.92 -4.67
CA ALA A 352 -2.67 -20.80 -4.21
C ALA A 352 -1.82 -21.11 -2.97
N ALA A 353 -2.27 -22.05 -2.12
CA ALA A 353 -1.54 -22.46 -0.93
C ALA A 353 -0.23 -23.21 -1.25
N GLU A 354 -0.08 -23.74 -2.47
CA GLU A 354 1.14 -24.41 -2.94
C GLU A 354 2.23 -23.40 -3.29
N ILE A 355 1.88 -22.16 -3.60
CA ILE A 355 2.81 -21.07 -3.94
C ILE A 355 3.45 -20.53 -2.66
N GLN A 356 4.58 -21.08 -2.26
CA GLN A 356 5.27 -20.72 -1.02
C GLN A 356 6.35 -19.65 -1.25
N TRP A 357 5.97 -18.49 -1.77
CA TRP A 357 6.89 -17.38 -2.01
C TRP A 357 7.19 -16.54 -0.76
N TRP A 358 6.43 -16.75 0.32
CA TRP A 358 6.55 -16.06 1.58
C TRP A 358 7.43 -16.84 2.56
N HIS A 359 8.39 -16.17 3.21
CA HIS A 359 9.27 -16.85 4.18
C HIS A 359 8.47 -17.47 5.32
N THR A 360 8.84 -18.69 5.70
CA THR A 360 8.22 -19.54 6.74
C THR A 360 8.09 -18.88 8.13
N ARG A 361 8.75 -17.75 8.36
CA ARG A 361 8.78 -17.04 9.65
C ARG A 361 7.62 -16.07 9.85
N TRP A 362 7.00 -15.60 8.77
CA TRP A 362 5.85 -14.70 8.82
C TRP A 362 4.81 -15.21 7.82
N PRO A 363 3.68 -15.77 8.32
CA PRO A 363 2.61 -16.16 7.41
C PRO A 363 2.15 -14.94 6.63
N CYS A 364 1.67 -15.15 5.40
CA CYS A 364 1.09 -14.08 4.61
C CYS A 364 0.12 -13.27 5.48
N PRO A 365 0.27 -11.95 5.55
CA PRO A 365 -0.55 -11.10 6.43
C PRO A 365 -2.01 -11.01 5.98
N HIS A 366 -2.35 -11.58 4.83
CA HIS A 366 -3.72 -11.67 4.36
C HIS A 366 -4.26 -13.09 4.61
N PRO A 367 -5.48 -13.26 5.19
CA PRO A 367 -6.07 -14.57 5.48
C PRO A 367 -6.31 -15.39 4.20
N ASN A 368 -6.58 -14.71 3.09
CA ASN A 368 -6.79 -15.34 1.80
C ASN A 368 -5.45 -15.49 1.06
N ARG A 369 -5.06 -16.73 0.74
CA ARG A 369 -3.84 -17.08 0.02
C ARG A 369 -3.87 -16.61 -1.42
N ASP A 370 -5.05 -16.58 -2.04
CA ASP A 370 -5.27 -16.10 -3.40
C ASP A 370 -4.87 -14.64 -3.51
N VAL A 371 -5.31 -13.80 -2.56
CA VAL A 371 -4.92 -12.39 -2.47
C VAL A 371 -3.41 -12.25 -2.33
N CYS A 372 -2.77 -13.10 -1.51
CA CYS A 372 -1.32 -13.03 -1.35
C CYS A 372 -0.56 -13.31 -2.65
N ALA A 373 -1.01 -14.27 -3.43
CA ALA A 373 -0.38 -14.63 -4.70
C ALA A 373 -0.63 -13.59 -5.79
N LEU A 374 -1.86 -13.07 -5.89
CA LEU A 374 -2.28 -12.18 -6.97
C LEU A 374 -1.92 -10.71 -6.74
N LEU A 375 -1.85 -10.27 -5.48
CA LEU A 375 -1.66 -8.85 -5.16
C LEU A 375 -0.42 -8.21 -5.81
N PRO A 376 0.78 -8.81 -5.82
CA PRO A 376 1.93 -8.21 -6.49
C PRO A 376 1.74 -8.08 -8.00
N ILE A 377 1.11 -9.07 -8.65
CA ILE A 377 0.82 -9.06 -10.09
C ILE A 377 -0.13 -7.92 -10.43
N LEU A 378 -1.25 -7.83 -9.70
CA LEU A 378 -2.26 -6.80 -9.91
C LEU A 378 -1.74 -5.39 -9.63
N GLN A 379 -0.90 -5.23 -8.60
CA GLN A 379 -0.25 -3.96 -8.32
C GLN A 379 0.66 -3.52 -9.47
N VAL A 380 1.55 -4.39 -9.95
CA VAL A 380 2.42 -4.07 -11.09
C VAL A 380 1.59 -3.70 -12.32
N LYS A 381 0.56 -4.50 -12.63
CA LYS A 381 -0.32 -4.24 -13.78
C LYS A 381 -1.04 -2.89 -13.63
N ALA A 382 -1.63 -2.62 -12.47
CA ALA A 382 -2.33 -1.36 -12.22
C ALA A 382 -1.40 -0.14 -12.35
N TRP A 383 -0.24 -0.18 -11.71
CA TRP A 383 0.72 0.94 -11.79
C TRP A 383 1.24 1.15 -13.21
N LYS A 384 1.48 0.08 -13.99
CA LYS A 384 1.87 0.18 -15.41
C LYS A 384 0.75 0.78 -16.27
N LEU A 385 -0.51 0.50 -15.96
CA LEU A 385 -1.68 1.10 -16.62
C LEU A 385 -1.95 2.55 -16.22
N GLY A 386 -1.15 3.14 -15.34
CA GLY A 386 -1.26 4.55 -14.95
C GLY A 386 -2.12 4.81 -13.72
N TYR A 387 -2.59 3.76 -13.05
CA TYR A 387 -3.25 3.93 -11.76
C TYR A 387 -2.27 4.50 -10.72
N VAL A 388 -2.79 5.30 -9.80
CA VAL A 388 -2.04 5.87 -8.68
C VAL A 388 -2.81 5.66 -7.38
N ALA A 389 -2.11 5.60 -6.25
CA ALA A 389 -2.79 5.43 -4.97
C ALA A 389 -3.70 6.64 -4.67
N LYS A 390 -4.96 6.39 -4.36
CA LYS A 390 -5.92 7.41 -3.90
C LYS A 390 -5.42 8.17 -2.67
N HIS A 391 -4.65 7.49 -1.83
CA HIS A 391 -4.01 8.07 -0.66
C HIS A 391 -2.62 7.44 -0.48
N PRO A 392 -1.55 8.21 -0.19
CA PRO A 392 -0.18 7.70 -0.07
C PRO A 392 -0.04 6.51 0.88
N TYR A 393 -0.87 6.45 1.93
CA TYR A 393 -0.87 5.36 2.91
C TYR A 393 -1.88 4.25 2.61
N ARG A 394 -2.68 4.35 1.54
CA ARG A 394 -3.74 3.39 1.17
C ARG A 394 -3.58 2.88 -0.25
N GLN A 395 -2.54 2.12 -0.50
CA GLN A 395 -2.14 1.65 -1.82
C GLN A 395 -3.02 0.54 -2.40
N ARG A 396 -3.99 0.04 -1.68
CA ARG A 396 -4.96 -0.92 -2.19
C ARG A 396 -6.05 -0.25 -3.05
N GLU A 397 -6.38 1.00 -2.76
CA GLU A 397 -7.33 1.80 -3.54
C GLU A 397 -6.54 2.65 -4.53
N LEU A 398 -6.67 2.32 -5.79
CA LEU A 398 -5.98 2.99 -6.88
C LEU A 398 -6.99 3.71 -7.76
N VAL A 399 -6.61 4.90 -8.23
CA VAL A 399 -7.39 5.71 -9.16
C VAL A 399 -6.70 5.66 -10.51
N GLY A 400 -7.43 5.25 -11.54
CA GLY A 400 -6.97 5.23 -12.92
C GLY A 400 -6.82 6.62 -13.53
N PRO A 401 -6.18 6.70 -14.68
CA PRO A 401 -6.07 7.95 -15.45
C PRO A 401 -7.42 8.57 -15.80
N ASP A 402 -8.43 7.74 -15.90
CA ASP A 402 -9.84 8.06 -16.19
C ASP A 402 -10.68 8.39 -14.94
N GLY A 403 -10.06 8.36 -13.75
CA GLY A 403 -10.75 8.55 -12.47
C GLY A 403 -11.41 7.28 -11.91
N HIS A 404 -11.38 6.15 -12.64
CA HIS A 404 -11.92 4.88 -12.15
C HIS A 404 -11.19 4.40 -10.89
N LEU A 405 -11.97 4.01 -9.87
CA LEU A 405 -11.44 3.54 -8.60
C LEU A 405 -11.44 2.00 -8.56
N ILE A 406 -10.30 1.41 -8.29
CA ILE A 406 -10.17 -0.03 -8.06
C ILE A 406 -9.66 -0.32 -6.64
N ASP A 407 -10.14 -1.41 -6.04
CA ASP A 407 -9.54 -2.01 -4.85
C ASP A 407 -8.82 -3.31 -5.26
N VAL A 408 -7.49 -3.25 -5.37
CA VAL A 408 -6.69 -4.41 -5.83
C VAL A 408 -6.80 -5.64 -4.93
N VAL A 409 -7.21 -5.48 -3.66
CA VAL A 409 -7.45 -6.61 -2.74
C VAL A 409 -8.78 -7.28 -3.07
N GLU A 410 -9.81 -6.53 -3.43
CA GLU A 410 -11.08 -7.08 -3.89
C GLU A 410 -10.92 -7.76 -5.24
N LEU A 411 -10.25 -7.12 -6.19
CA LEU A 411 -9.90 -7.77 -7.46
C LEU A 411 -9.15 -9.10 -7.26
N ALA A 412 -8.22 -9.15 -6.31
CA ALA A 412 -7.50 -10.39 -6.02
C ALA A 412 -8.41 -11.47 -5.40
N ARG A 413 -9.44 -11.10 -4.63
CA ARG A 413 -10.46 -12.04 -4.09
C ARG A 413 -11.33 -12.62 -5.19
N ASP A 414 -11.63 -11.82 -6.20
CA ASP A 414 -12.48 -12.20 -7.34
C ASP A 414 -11.70 -12.98 -8.43
N GLY A 415 -10.52 -13.51 -8.09
CA GLY A 415 -9.70 -14.33 -8.99
C GLY A 415 -8.74 -13.57 -9.88
N GLY A 416 -8.47 -12.30 -9.55
CA GLY A 416 -7.42 -11.51 -10.20
C GLY A 416 -7.76 -11.01 -11.60
N HIS A 417 -9.02 -10.99 -11.99
CA HIS A 417 -9.45 -10.33 -13.20
C HIS A 417 -9.41 -8.81 -12.99
N MET A 418 -8.25 -8.24 -13.19
CA MET A 418 -8.18 -6.87 -13.63
C MET A 418 -8.51 -6.91 -15.13
N ARG A 419 -9.77 -6.71 -15.47
CA ARG A 419 -10.17 -6.50 -16.86
C ARG A 419 -9.35 -5.32 -17.36
N ASP A 420 -8.55 -5.56 -18.36
CA ASP A 420 -8.00 -4.48 -19.18
C ASP A 420 -9.20 -3.89 -19.93
N PRO A 421 -9.63 -2.64 -19.68
CA PRO A 421 -10.74 -2.07 -20.40
C PRO A 421 -10.57 -2.17 -21.92
N ASP A 422 -9.31 -2.06 -22.39
CA ASP A 422 -8.97 -2.19 -23.80
C ASP A 422 -9.06 -3.65 -24.30
N GLU A 423 -9.01 -4.66 -23.44
CA GLU A 423 -9.11 -6.07 -23.85
C GLU A 423 -10.50 -6.40 -24.42
N ASP A 424 -11.57 -5.94 -23.74
CA ASP A 424 -12.95 -6.13 -24.21
C ASP A 424 -13.18 -5.38 -25.53
N ALA A 425 -12.72 -4.14 -25.61
CA ALA A 425 -12.83 -3.33 -26.83
C ALA A 425 -12.05 -3.97 -28.00
N ARG A 426 -10.81 -4.42 -27.78
CA ARG A 426 -9.99 -5.11 -28.80
C ARG A 426 -10.62 -6.43 -29.24
N ARG A 427 -11.13 -7.23 -28.33
CA ARG A 427 -11.81 -8.51 -28.61
C ARG A 427 -13.03 -8.28 -29.51
N LEU A 428 -13.93 -7.39 -29.09
CA LEU A 428 -15.16 -7.10 -29.81
C LEU A 428 -14.89 -6.44 -31.17
N ALA A 429 -13.91 -5.53 -31.23
CA ALA A 429 -13.49 -4.93 -32.48
C ALA A 429 -12.88 -5.96 -33.44
N ALA A 430 -12.01 -6.87 -32.97
CA ALA A 430 -11.45 -7.92 -33.81
C ALA A 430 -12.54 -8.83 -34.40
N GLU A 431 -13.53 -9.23 -33.60
CA GLU A 431 -14.67 -10.02 -34.07
C GLU A 431 -15.52 -9.29 -35.13
N SER A 432 -15.83 -8.00 -34.88
CA SER A 432 -16.65 -7.19 -35.77
C SER A 432 -15.95 -6.93 -37.11
N LEU A 433 -14.69 -6.54 -37.05
CA LEU A 433 -13.86 -6.28 -38.24
C LEU A 433 -13.65 -7.54 -39.10
N ALA A 434 -13.45 -8.69 -38.48
CA ALA A 434 -13.38 -9.97 -39.18
C ALA A 434 -14.68 -10.31 -39.90
N GLY A 435 -15.82 -9.82 -39.39
CA GLY A 435 -17.14 -9.90 -40.04
C GLY A 435 -17.40 -8.82 -41.10
N GLY A 436 -16.47 -7.89 -41.34
CA GLY A 436 -16.62 -6.78 -42.27
C GLY A 436 -17.47 -5.63 -41.72
N ASP A 437 -17.74 -5.58 -40.42
CA ASP A 437 -18.52 -4.54 -39.76
C ASP A 437 -17.56 -3.62 -38.97
N ALA A 438 -17.40 -2.38 -39.42
CA ALA A 438 -16.45 -1.44 -38.85
C ALA A 438 -16.92 -0.82 -37.51
N THR A 439 -18.22 -0.80 -37.23
CA THR A 439 -18.83 -0.04 -36.13
C THR A 439 -19.67 -0.88 -35.19
N GLY A 440 -20.11 -2.08 -35.56
CA GLY A 440 -21.01 -2.91 -34.75
C GLY A 440 -20.45 -3.37 -33.41
N TRP A 441 -19.15 -3.30 -33.21
CA TRP A 441 -18.52 -3.60 -31.95
C TRP A 441 -18.80 -2.57 -30.85
N PHE A 442 -19.08 -1.30 -31.23
CA PHE A 442 -19.48 -0.27 -30.26
C PHE A 442 -20.80 -0.64 -29.59
N GLU A 443 -21.81 -1.07 -30.35
CA GLU A 443 -23.10 -1.49 -29.79
C GLU A 443 -22.91 -2.67 -28.83
N LYS A 444 -22.14 -3.67 -29.21
CA LYS A 444 -21.85 -4.81 -28.35
C LYS A 444 -21.14 -4.40 -27.06
N LEU A 445 -20.12 -3.53 -27.15
CA LEU A 445 -19.36 -3.06 -26.00
C LEU A 445 -20.25 -2.32 -24.99
N TYR A 446 -21.08 -1.38 -25.46
CA TYR A 446 -21.99 -0.65 -24.57
C TYR A 446 -23.10 -1.54 -24.02
N ALA A 447 -23.59 -2.50 -24.78
CA ALA A 447 -24.60 -3.47 -24.30
C ALA A 447 -24.01 -4.40 -23.22
N GLU A 448 -22.81 -4.98 -23.46
CA GLU A 448 -22.10 -5.80 -22.48
C GLU A 448 -21.71 -4.97 -21.24
N ALA A 449 -21.34 -3.70 -21.40
CA ALA A 449 -21.05 -2.82 -20.28
C ALA A 449 -22.29 -2.52 -19.42
N ALA A 450 -23.45 -2.35 -20.04
CA ALA A 450 -24.70 -2.13 -19.33
C ALA A 450 -25.12 -3.36 -18.47
N SER A 451 -24.70 -4.59 -18.85
CA SER A 451 -24.90 -5.81 -18.07
C SER A 451 -23.74 -6.10 -17.11
N GLY A 452 -22.68 -5.30 -17.09
CA GLY A 452 -21.46 -5.50 -16.27
C GLY A 452 -20.51 -6.56 -16.84
N GLU A 453 -20.70 -6.98 -18.09
CA GLU A 453 -19.88 -8.00 -18.75
C GLU A 453 -18.66 -7.40 -19.46
N ALA A 454 -18.65 -6.08 -19.76
CA ALA A 454 -17.53 -5.35 -20.34
C ALA A 454 -17.31 -4.00 -19.63
N ILE A 455 -16.16 -3.37 -19.91
CA ILE A 455 -15.84 -2.01 -19.49
C ILE A 455 -15.66 -1.16 -20.74
N VAL A 456 -16.25 0.04 -20.76
CA VAL A 456 -16.01 1.04 -21.81
C VAL A 456 -14.72 1.80 -21.48
N PRO A 457 -13.62 1.64 -22.25
CA PRO A 457 -12.30 2.18 -21.89
C PRO A 457 -12.25 3.71 -21.77
N TRP A 458 -13.12 4.40 -22.48
CA TRP A 458 -13.18 5.88 -22.54
C TRP A 458 -14.26 6.50 -21.64
N ASP A 459 -15.01 5.70 -20.87
CA ASP A 459 -15.99 6.22 -19.92
C ASP A 459 -15.30 6.67 -18.61
N SER A 460 -14.96 7.95 -18.54
CA SER A 460 -14.33 8.55 -17.36
C SER A 460 -15.33 9.13 -16.34
N GLY A 461 -16.63 9.23 -16.70
CA GLY A 461 -17.66 9.88 -15.90
C GLY A 461 -17.46 11.38 -15.72
N THR A 462 -16.59 11.99 -16.54
CA THR A 462 -16.29 13.43 -16.54
C THR A 462 -15.98 13.90 -17.94
N PRO A 463 -16.25 15.19 -18.27
CA PRO A 463 -15.92 15.73 -19.58
C PRO A 463 -14.40 15.69 -19.84
N HIS A 464 -14.04 15.57 -21.11
CA HIS A 464 -12.63 15.47 -21.52
C HIS A 464 -11.82 16.71 -21.08
N PRO A 465 -10.67 16.55 -20.40
CA PRO A 465 -9.92 17.68 -19.83
C PRO A 465 -9.50 18.74 -20.83
N LEU A 466 -9.12 18.34 -22.07
CA LEU A 466 -8.73 19.29 -23.14
C LEU A 466 -9.93 20.05 -23.70
N LEU A 467 -11.15 19.50 -23.63
CA LEU A 467 -12.38 20.24 -23.95
C LEU A 467 -12.63 21.31 -22.88
N VAL A 468 -12.54 20.92 -21.61
CA VAL A 468 -12.74 21.83 -20.46
C VAL A 468 -11.72 22.98 -20.51
N GLU A 469 -10.45 22.67 -20.76
CA GLU A 469 -9.38 23.67 -20.86
C GLU A 469 -9.62 24.63 -22.04
N TRP A 470 -9.93 24.10 -23.22
CA TRP A 470 -10.17 24.89 -24.41
C TRP A 470 -11.38 25.85 -24.29
N SER A 471 -12.43 25.40 -23.62
CA SER A 471 -13.68 26.16 -23.45
C SER A 471 -13.70 27.08 -22.22
N GLN A 472 -12.59 27.22 -21.49
CA GLN A 472 -12.54 28.10 -20.30
C GLN A 472 -12.94 29.54 -20.64
N GLY A 473 -13.91 30.07 -19.90
CA GLY A 473 -14.44 31.44 -20.11
C GLY A 473 -15.35 31.58 -21.30
N SER A 474 -15.71 30.52 -22.01
CA SER A 474 -16.68 30.51 -23.11
C SER A 474 -18.11 30.39 -22.59
N SER A 475 -19.06 31.00 -23.29
CA SER A 475 -20.50 30.81 -23.07
C SER A 475 -21.15 30.37 -24.42
N GLY A 476 -22.06 29.41 -24.29
CA GLY A 476 -22.81 28.92 -25.45
C GLY A 476 -23.83 29.97 -26.01
N ASP A 477 -24.38 30.77 -25.12
CA ASP A 477 -25.38 31.84 -25.47
C ASP A 477 -26.53 31.34 -26.36
N GLY A 478 -26.94 30.08 -26.20
CA GLY A 478 -27.96 29.42 -26.99
C GLY A 478 -27.51 28.99 -28.39
N ARG A 479 -26.23 29.13 -28.76
CA ARG A 479 -25.67 28.63 -30.02
C ARG A 479 -25.79 27.11 -30.09
N ARG A 480 -25.91 26.58 -31.30
CA ARG A 480 -26.06 25.14 -31.50
C ARG A 480 -24.72 24.41 -31.45
N ALA A 481 -24.63 23.38 -30.62
CA ALA A 481 -23.47 22.51 -30.58
C ALA A 481 -23.82 21.08 -31.00
N MET A 482 -22.85 20.39 -31.64
CA MET A 482 -22.91 18.99 -31.98
C MET A 482 -21.76 18.26 -31.31
N VAL A 483 -22.04 17.14 -30.62
CA VAL A 483 -21.02 16.21 -30.12
C VAL A 483 -21.09 14.90 -30.92
N VAL A 484 -19.99 14.60 -31.60
CA VAL A 484 -19.85 13.44 -32.49
C VAL A 484 -19.33 12.24 -31.67
N GLY A 485 -20.03 11.09 -31.70
CA GLY A 485 -19.67 9.90 -30.94
C GLY A 485 -19.73 10.17 -29.45
N CYS A 486 -20.89 10.58 -28.95
CA CYS A 486 -21.05 11.14 -27.60
C CYS A 486 -20.90 10.13 -26.46
N GLY A 487 -20.84 8.82 -26.75
CA GLY A 487 -20.76 7.77 -25.73
C GLY A 487 -21.86 7.90 -24.68
N LEU A 488 -21.47 7.97 -23.41
CA LEU A 488 -22.38 8.09 -22.27
C LEU A 488 -22.72 9.54 -21.88
N GLY A 489 -22.30 10.55 -22.68
CA GLY A 489 -22.85 11.90 -22.69
C GLY A 489 -22.09 12.96 -21.90
N ASP A 490 -20.99 12.64 -21.22
CA ASP A 490 -20.30 13.58 -20.31
C ASP A 490 -19.87 14.89 -20.98
N ASP A 491 -19.31 14.84 -22.20
CA ASP A 491 -18.91 16.04 -22.99
C ASP A 491 -20.13 16.84 -23.48
N ALA A 492 -21.22 16.15 -23.85
CA ALA A 492 -22.44 16.79 -24.31
C ALA A 492 -23.14 17.57 -23.19
N GLU A 493 -23.23 16.97 -22.00
CA GLU A 493 -23.76 17.61 -20.79
C GLU A 493 -22.92 18.81 -20.36
N TYR A 494 -21.60 18.70 -20.51
CA TYR A 494 -20.71 19.81 -20.23
C TYR A 494 -20.99 21.02 -21.14
N LEU A 495 -21.15 20.79 -22.44
CA LEU A 495 -21.49 21.88 -23.39
C LEU A 495 -22.88 22.46 -23.13
N ALA A 496 -23.86 21.61 -22.80
CA ALA A 496 -25.19 22.09 -22.40
C ALA A 496 -25.10 22.95 -21.12
N GLY A 497 -24.27 22.56 -20.16
CA GLY A 497 -23.97 23.34 -18.94
C GLY A 497 -23.30 24.69 -19.23
N LEU A 498 -22.57 24.84 -20.34
CA LEU A 498 -22.04 26.12 -20.84
C LEU A 498 -23.08 26.98 -21.55
N GLY A 499 -24.31 26.49 -21.73
CA GLY A 499 -25.42 27.22 -22.38
C GLY A 499 -25.54 27.01 -23.87
N TYR A 500 -24.92 25.96 -24.43
CA TYR A 500 -25.19 25.56 -25.81
C TYR A 500 -26.51 24.80 -25.95
N ALA A 501 -27.24 25.00 -27.06
CA ALA A 501 -28.29 24.08 -27.48
C ALA A 501 -27.63 22.86 -28.12
N THR A 502 -27.40 21.82 -27.28
CA THR A 502 -26.54 20.69 -27.64
C THR A 502 -27.34 19.54 -28.22
N THR A 503 -26.93 19.09 -29.41
CA THR A 503 -27.29 17.81 -30.01
C THR A 503 -26.10 16.86 -29.90
N ALA A 504 -26.34 15.60 -29.63
CA ALA A 504 -25.27 14.62 -29.49
C ALA A 504 -25.71 13.28 -30.09
N PHE A 505 -24.83 12.61 -30.80
CA PHE A 505 -25.13 11.30 -31.36
C PHE A 505 -24.01 10.28 -31.15
N ASP A 506 -24.41 9.03 -31.14
CA ASP A 506 -23.50 7.89 -31.18
C ASP A 506 -24.08 6.83 -32.14
N VAL A 507 -23.20 6.00 -32.72
CA VAL A 507 -23.65 4.88 -33.56
C VAL A 507 -24.33 3.79 -32.73
N SER A 508 -24.03 3.71 -31.45
CA SER A 508 -24.60 2.74 -30.51
C SER A 508 -25.90 3.24 -29.87
N GLU A 509 -26.99 2.51 -30.08
CA GLU A 509 -28.27 2.74 -29.38
C GLU A 509 -28.11 2.54 -27.87
N SER A 510 -27.29 1.57 -27.47
CA SER A 510 -26.99 1.30 -26.07
C SER A 510 -26.23 2.44 -25.41
N ALA A 511 -25.29 3.11 -26.09
CA ALA A 511 -24.63 4.31 -25.62
C ALA A 511 -25.64 5.45 -25.39
N VAL A 512 -26.46 5.75 -26.37
CA VAL A 512 -27.48 6.79 -26.31
C VAL A 512 -28.48 6.52 -25.17
N LYS A 513 -28.92 5.28 -25.01
CA LYS A 513 -29.78 4.88 -23.90
C LYS A 513 -29.08 5.03 -22.56
N GLY A 514 -27.78 4.70 -22.49
CA GLY A 514 -26.94 4.88 -21.31
C GLY A 514 -26.84 6.36 -20.93
N ALA A 515 -26.55 7.25 -21.89
CA ALA A 515 -26.49 8.69 -21.69
C ALA A 515 -27.81 9.25 -21.13
N ARG A 516 -28.95 8.90 -21.74
CA ARG A 516 -30.30 9.30 -21.26
C ARG A 516 -30.61 8.76 -19.86
N THR A 517 -30.11 7.57 -19.53
CA THR A 517 -30.29 6.98 -18.19
C THR A 517 -29.43 7.66 -17.16
N ARG A 518 -28.19 8.02 -17.53
CA ARG A 518 -27.23 8.73 -16.68
C ARG A 518 -27.69 10.16 -16.38
N PHE A 519 -28.30 10.81 -17.36
CA PHE A 519 -28.75 12.21 -17.28
C PHE A 519 -30.25 12.35 -17.59
N PRO A 520 -31.14 11.90 -16.68
CA PRO A 520 -32.59 11.84 -16.97
C PRO A 520 -33.26 13.21 -17.15
N ASP A 521 -32.67 14.28 -16.61
CA ASP A 521 -33.17 15.65 -16.68
C ASP A 521 -32.40 16.51 -17.73
N SER A 522 -31.65 15.85 -18.64
CA SER A 522 -30.80 16.52 -19.61
C SER A 522 -31.61 17.35 -20.63
N ALA A 523 -31.05 18.50 -21.00
CA ALA A 523 -31.51 19.32 -22.13
C ALA A 523 -30.86 18.94 -23.47
N VAL A 524 -29.95 17.97 -23.49
CA VAL A 524 -29.24 17.49 -24.68
C VAL A 524 -30.17 16.63 -25.52
N ASP A 525 -30.19 16.92 -26.84
CA ASP A 525 -30.93 16.09 -27.83
C ASP A 525 -30.02 14.93 -28.27
N TYR A 526 -30.18 13.77 -27.61
CA TYR A 526 -29.44 12.54 -27.90
C TYR A 526 -30.11 11.73 -29.01
N SER A 527 -29.35 11.23 -30.00
CA SER A 527 -29.87 10.34 -31.04
C SER A 527 -28.87 9.28 -31.46
N ALA A 528 -29.34 8.14 -31.93
CA ALA A 528 -28.51 7.15 -32.58
C ALA A 528 -28.35 7.52 -34.08
N ALA A 529 -27.11 7.65 -34.57
CA ALA A 529 -26.82 7.96 -35.95
C ALA A 529 -25.43 7.46 -36.37
N ASP A 530 -25.30 7.08 -37.63
CA ASP A 530 -24.01 6.72 -38.23
C ASP A 530 -23.30 7.97 -38.75
N LEU A 531 -22.04 8.18 -38.34
CA LEU A 531 -21.20 9.29 -38.80
C LEU A 531 -21.03 9.29 -40.33
N LEU A 532 -21.08 8.12 -40.96
CA LEU A 532 -20.92 7.99 -42.40
C LEU A 532 -22.24 8.15 -43.19
N ASP A 533 -23.40 8.21 -42.48
CA ASP A 533 -24.73 8.44 -43.08
C ASP A 533 -25.58 9.40 -42.24
N LEU A 534 -25.10 10.63 -42.10
CA LEU A 534 -25.73 11.65 -41.25
C LEU A 534 -27.01 12.25 -41.86
N PRO A 535 -28.01 12.65 -41.02
CA PRO A 535 -29.18 13.40 -41.45
C PRO A 535 -28.81 14.67 -42.21
N GLY A 536 -29.46 14.90 -43.38
CA GLY A 536 -29.15 16.03 -44.24
C GLY A 536 -29.35 17.40 -43.58
N GLU A 537 -30.28 17.50 -42.64
CA GLU A 537 -30.57 18.71 -41.85
C GLU A 537 -29.47 19.09 -40.85
N TRP A 538 -28.52 18.23 -40.59
CA TRP A 538 -27.38 18.54 -39.72
C TRP A 538 -26.24 19.23 -40.46
N ARG A 539 -26.21 19.17 -41.77
CA ARG A 539 -25.16 19.77 -42.58
C ARG A 539 -25.18 21.31 -42.49
N GLY A 540 -24.05 21.85 -42.06
CA GLY A 540 -23.88 23.29 -41.90
C GLY A 540 -24.75 23.89 -40.81
N ALA A 541 -25.18 23.11 -39.81
CA ALA A 541 -26.21 23.52 -38.88
C ALA A 541 -25.66 23.92 -37.50
N PHE A 542 -24.39 23.64 -37.18
CA PHE A 542 -23.87 23.79 -35.81
C PHE A 542 -22.77 24.87 -35.75
N ASP A 543 -22.90 25.77 -34.78
CA ASP A 543 -21.93 26.81 -34.47
C ASP A 543 -20.66 26.25 -33.82
N LEU A 544 -20.80 25.13 -33.11
CA LEU A 544 -19.71 24.37 -32.55
C LEU A 544 -19.91 22.87 -32.83
N VAL A 545 -18.91 22.24 -33.41
CA VAL A 545 -18.85 20.79 -33.56
C VAL A 545 -17.67 20.27 -32.74
N VAL A 546 -17.89 19.25 -31.89
CA VAL A 546 -16.87 18.65 -31.06
C VAL A 546 -16.73 17.18 -31.45
N GLU A 547 -15.55 16.83 -31.90
CA GLU A 547 -15.10 15.48 -32.22
C GLU A 547 -14.00 15.10 -31.20
N ILE A 548 -14.24 14.08 -30.39
CA ILE A 548 -13.28 13.58 -29.38
C ILE A 548 -13.12 12.09 -29.56
N MET A 549 -11.94 11.66 -30.02
CA MET A 549 -11.53 10.26 -30.16
C MET A 549 -12.43 9.38 -31.08
N THR A 550 -13.40 9.95 -31.80
CA THR A 550 -14.38 9.18 -32.58
C THR A 550 -13.83 8.73 -33.92
N VAL A 551 -13.21 9.64 -34.71
CA VAL A 551 -12.63 9.28 -36.01
C VAL A 551 -11.53 8.26 -35.87
N GLN A 552 -10.65 8.41 -34.87
CA GLN A 552 -9.59 7.46 -34.60
C GLN A 552 -10.07 6.05 -34.14
N ALA A 553 -11.34 5.91 -33.82
CA ALA A 553 -11.93 4.62 -33.45
C ALA A 553 -12.42 3.81 -34.64
N LEU A 554 -12.42 4.42 -35.83
CA LEU A 554 -12.72 3.78 -37.10
C LEU A 554 -11.45 3.26 -37.79
N PRO A 555 -11.53 2.23 -38.66
CA PRO A 555 -10.41 1.82 -39.51
C PRO A 555 -9.89 2.97 -40.39
N GLU A 556 -8.58 2.99 -40.66
CA GLU A 556 -7.89 4.07 -41.39
C GLU A 556 -8.49 4.39 -42.76
N ASP A 557 -8.98 3.37 -43.46
CA ASP A 557 -9.63 3.55 -44.78
C ASP A 557 -10.94 4.33 -44.74
N LEU A 558 -11.56 4.43 -43.54
CA LEU A 558 -12.78 5.22 -43.31
C LEU A 558 -12.49 6.66 -42.82
N HIS A 559 -11.27 6.95 -42.34
CA HIS A 559 -10.92 8.28 -41.83
C HIS A 559 -11.23 9.42 -42.83
N PRO A 560 -10.89 9.34 -44.14
CA PRO A 560 -11.19 10.43 -45.07
C PRO A 560 -12.69 10.75 -45.15
N ALA A 561 -13.54 9.73 -45.17
CA ALA A 561 -15.00 9.91 -45.22
C ALA A 561 -15.55 10.47 -43.90
N ALA A 562 -15.07 9.95 -42.75
CA ALA A 562 -15.47 10.42 -41.44
C ALA A 562 -15.04 11.88 -41.18
N ILE A 563 -13.81 12.25 -41.54
CA ILE A 563 -13.30 13.65 -41.48
C ILE A 563 -14.17 14.58 -42.30
N ALA A 564 -14.53 14.19 -43.53
CA ALA A 564 -15.41 14.99 -44.40
C ALA A 564 -16.80 15.16 -43.76
N ALA A 565 -17.39 14.09 -43.22
CA ALA A 565 -18.69 14.11 -42.56
C ALA A 565 -18.73 15.04 -41.34
N VAL A 566 -17.70 14.96 -40.47
CA VAL A 566 -17.58 15.86 -39.31
C VAL A 566 -17.48 17.32 -39.73
N ARG A 567 -16.66 17.61 -40.73
CA ARG A 567 -16.49 18.97 -41.29
C ARG A 567 -17.79 19.55 -41.86
N GLU A 568 -18.60 18.71 -42.52
CA GLU A 568 -19.87 19.12 -43.10
C GLU A 568 -20.91 19.60 -42.08
N LEU A 569 -20.81 19.21 -40.82
CA LEU A 569 -21.71 19.63 -39.74
C LEU A 569 -21.57 21.11 -39.36
N VAL A 570 -20.39 21.70 -39.58
CA VAL A 570 -20.05 23.04 -39.12
C VAL A 570 -20.80 24.11 -39.93
N ALA A 571 -21.49 25.02 -39.26
CA ALA A 571 -22.14 26.17 -39.89
C ALA A 571 -21.12 27.19 -40.42
N PRO A 572 -21.49 28.02 -41.43
CA PRO A 572 -20.68 29.20 -41.77
C PRO A 572 -20.45 30.08 -40.54
N GLY A 573 -19.21 30.48 -40.28
CA GLY A 573 -18.79 31.17 -39.06
C GLY A 573 -18.65 30.27 -37.83
N GLY A 574 -18.88 28.96 -37.92
CA GLY A 574 -18.78 27.99 -36.84
C GLY A 574 -17.37 27.47 -36.61
N THR A 575 -17.23 26.72 -35.54
CA THR A 575 -15.95 26.13 -35.10
C THR A 575 -16.08 24.61 -34.97
N LEU A 576 -15.05 23.89 -35.44
CA LEU A 576 -14.85 22.47 -35.19
C LEU A 576 -13.68 22.31 -34.19
N LEU A 577 -13.91 21.65 -33.07
CA LEU A 577 -12.87 21.22 -32.16
C LEU A 577 -12.61 19.72 -32.34
N VAL A 578 -11.37 19.36 -32.60
CA VAL A 578 -10.91 17.97 -32.72
C VAL A 578 -9.93 17.66 -31.62
N ILE A 579 -10.19 16.58 -30.88
CA ILE A 579 -9.28 16.03 -29.87
C ILE A 579 -9.05 14.54 -30.19
N ALA A 580 -7.80 14.18 -30.50
CA ALA A 580 -7.47 12.81 -30.89
C ALA A 580 -6.09 12.40 -30.39
N SER A 581 -5.81 11.10 -30.31
CA SER A 581 -4.45 10.58 -30.09
C SER A 581 -3.56 10.92 -31.26
N ALA A 582 -2.31 11.31 -31.02
CA ALA A 582 -1.35 11.69 -32.03
C ALA A 582 -0.43 10.53 -32.43
N ARG A 583 -0.18 10.40 -33.73
CA ARG A 583 0.75 9.44 -34.33
C ARG A 583 1.59 10.13 -35.38
N ASP A 584 2.86 9.73 -35.52
CA ASP A 584 3.71 10.19 -36.61
C ASP A 584 3.29 9.58 -37.94
N GLU A 585 3.57 10.30 -39.06
CA GLU A 585 3.35 9.77 -40.40
C GLU A 585 4.11 8.44 -40.60
N GLY A 586 3.37 7.40 -41.01
CA GLY A 586 3.96 6.06 -41.23
C GLY A 586 4.39 5.33 -39.95
N GLY A 587 4.04 5.87 -38.80
CA GLY A 587 4.31 5.23 -37.52
C GLY A 587 3.51 3.92 -37.33
N PRO A 588 3.93 3.01 -36.43
CA PRO A 588 3.23 1.75 -36.19
C PRO A 588 1.83 1.98 -35.63
N VAL A 589 0.89 1.12 -36.01
CA VAL A 589 -0.50 1.14 -35.56
C VAL A 589 -0.79 -0.12 -34.77
N TYR A 590 -1.26 0.04 -33.53
CA TYR A 590 -1.74 -1.04 -32.66
C TYR A 590 -3.25 -0.87 -32.45
N ALA A 591 -4.01 -1.17 -33.48
CA ALA A 591 -5.44 -0.91 -33.56
C ALA A 591 -6.33 -1.93 -32.83
N PRO A 592 -7.53 -1.52 -32.39
CA PRO A 592 -8.01 -0.15 -32.19
C PRO A 592 -7.38 0.50 -30.94
N PRO A 593 -7.32 1.84 -30.83
CA PRO A 593 -7.70 2.82 -31.84
C PRO A 593 -6.64 2.99 -32.94
N TRP A 594 -6.96 3.79 -33.98
CA TRP A 594 -6.04 4.25 -35.05
C TRP A 594 -5.73 5.74 -34.81
N PRO A 595 -4.69 6.10 -34.04
CA PRO A 595 -4.36 7.50 -33.77
C PRO A 595 -4.14 8.32 -35.05
N LEU A 596 -4.57 9.57 -35.05
CA LEU A 596 -4.51 10.42 -36.23
C LEU A 596 -3.08 10.94 -36.49
N THR A 597 -2.70 10.93 -37.75
CA THR A 597 -1.47 11.55 -38.24
C THR A 597 -1.63 13.08 -38.44
N PRO A 598 -0.51 13.83 -38.53
CA PRO A 598 -0.57 15.26 -38.83
C PRO A 598 -1.37 15.59 -40.12
N SER A 599 -1.24 14.75 -41.16
CA SER A 599 -1.99 14.95 -42.42
C SER A 599 -3.50 14.70 -42.25
N GLU A 600 -3.90 13.72 -41.47
CA GLU A 600 -5.32 13.46 -41.19
C GLU A 600 -5.94 14.59 -40.35
N VAL A 601 -5.22 15.12 -39.35
CA VAL A 601 -5.68 16.26 -38.56
C VAL A 601 -5.79 17.51 -39.45
N ALA A 602 -4.81 17.77 -40.32
CA ALA A 602 -4.87 18.89 -41.25
C ALA A 602 -6.06 18.79 -42.23
N ALA A 603 -6.52 17.59 -42.59
CA ALA A 603 -7.65 17.36 -43.49
C ALA A 603 -9.00 17.88 -42.93
N PHE A 604 -9.16 18.04 -41.62
CA PHE A 604 -10.34 18.72 -41.05
C PHE A 604 -10.39 20.20 -41.43
N GLY A 605 -9.27 20.81 -41.84
CA GLY A 605 -9.17 22.20 -42.30
C GLY A 605 -9.43 22.40 -43.77
N GLU A 606 -9.67 21.35 -44.56
CA GLU A 606 -9.97 21.49 -45.99
C GLU A 606 -11.26 22.28 -46.23
N GLY A 607 -11.36 22.95 -47.37
CA GLY A 607 -12.53 23.78 -47.71
C GLY A 607 -12.43 25.21 -47.15
N GLY A 608 -11.24 25.66 -46.80
CA GLY A 608 -10.96 27.05 -46.45
C GLY A 608 -11.08 27.40 -44.97
N PHE A 609 -11.15 26.42 -44.10
CA PHE A 609 -11.10 26.65 -42.63
C PHE A 609 -9.74 27.24 -42.23
N THR A 610 -9.75 28.15 -41.28
CA THR A 610 -8.52 28.53 -40.57
C THR A 610 -8.31 27.59 -39.40
N ALA A 611 -7.07 27.12 -39.19
CA ALA A 611 -6.74 26.10 -38.22
C ALA A 611 -5.78 26.61 -37.13
N ASP A 612 -6.04 26.22 -35.91
CA ASP A 612 -5.12 26.30 -34.78
C ASP A 612 -4.91 24.86 -34.29
N ILE A 613 -3.74 24.30 -34.56
CA ILE A 613 -3.41 22.88 -34.29
C ILE A 613 -2.27 22.83 -33.29
N GLU A 614 -2.51 22.17 -32.19
CA GLU A 614 -1.54 21.96 -31.11
C GLU A 614 -1.36 20.48 -30.82
N GLU A 615 -0.11 20.06 -30.65
CA GLU A 615 0.22 18.74 -30.15
C GLU A 615 0.59 18.84 -28.66
N ILE A 616 -0.11 18.11 -27.79
CA ILE A 616 -0.02 18.18 -26.33
C ILE A 616 0.46 16.83 -25.78
N GLY A 617 1.36 16.84 -24.78
CA GLY A 617 1.89 15.65 -24.15
C GLY A 617 3.14 15.10 -24.81
N ASP A 618 3.60 13.94 -24.32
CA ASP A 618 4.80 13.24 -24.80
C ASP A 618 4.59 11.72 -24.86
N GLY A 619 5.43 11.03 -25.63
CA GLY A 619 5.39 9.58 -25.79
C GLY A 619 4.03 9.05 -26.26
N GLU A 620 3.49 8.04 -25.62
CA GLU A 620 2.18 7.43 -25.93
C GLU A 620 0.99 8.31 -25.53
N ARG A 621 1.23 9.41 -24.79
CA ARG A 621 0.20 10.35 -24.33
C ARG A 621 0.06 11.58 -25.21
N ARG A 622 0.67 11.59 -26.38
CA ARG A 622 0.54 12.67 -27.36
C ARG A 622 -0.89 12.77 -27.82
N ARG A 623 -1.43 13.99 -27.84
CA ARG A 623 -2.80 14.31 -28.26
C ARG A 623 -2.79 15.50 -29.21
N TRP A 624 -3.64 15.44 -30.21
CA TRP A 624 -4.03 16.60 -30.99
C TRP A 624 -5.13 17.35 -30.24
N ARG A 625 -5.02 18.67 -30.17
CA ARG A 625 -6.10 19.59 -29.92
C ARG A 625 -6.09 20.57 -31.07
N ALA A 626 -7.09 20.51 -31.93
CA ALA A 626 -7.16 21.35 -33.14
C ALA A 626 -8.52 22.05 -33.25
N ALA A 627 -8.48 23.35 -33.38
CA ALA A 627 -9.66 24.17 -33.61
C ALA A 627 -9.66 24.69 -35.08
N PHE A 628 -10.75 24.44 -35.77
CA PHE A 628 -10.93 24.83 -37.16
C PHE A 628 -12.12 25.78 -37.27
N HIS A 629 -11.91 26.98 -37.81
CA HIS A 629 -12.94 27.99 -37.95
C HIS A 629 -13.37 28.08 -39.41
N ARG A 630 -14.66 27.83 -39.68
CA ARG A 630 -15.25 27.94 -40.98
C ARG A 630 -15.51 29.41 -41.31
N PRO A 631 -15.05 29.96 -42.45
CA PRO A 631 -15.31 31.36 -42.84
C PRO A 631 -16.78 31.64 -43.06
#